data_702a5c389785679f3f774d33d62c4cac
#
_entry.id   702a5c389785679f3f774d33d62c4cac
#
_cell.length_a   1.000
_cell.length_b   1.000
_cell.length_c   1.000
_cell.angle_alpha   90.00
_cell.angle_beta   90.00
_cell.angle_gamma   90.00
#
_symmetry.space_group_name_H-M   'P 1'
#
loop_
_entity.id
_entity.type
_entity.pdbx_description
1 polymer ?
#
loop_
_entity_poly.entity_id
_entity_poly.type
_entity_poly.pdbx_seq_one_letter_code
_entity_poly.pdbx_strand_id
1 'polypeptide(L)'
;MIPPTLRIAARRSAFMLLALGMAWILAACGREEVAASAPAPVQPADEIYVGSSILTMDPARPRAEAVAVAQGRIVAVGGRAELEASRKGPATRVVDIGGATLLPGFIDGHSHISQALTFADWANVSIPPVGSVDSIASLLETLGRHVATRGGAAPGEWILAWGYDPDGLAANRHVVRADLDVAFPDNPVMLLHVSGHGVVLNSAALRLAGIDARTPTPAGGVIARLPGSDEPAGLLMESAALLAYAAIPRPTVEQQLATLDEVQRLYARNGYTTIQDGASDDQTLELLRRAAAAGALWLDVVALPVVFQPSELDARLRERFGSYAGHLKLGGIKVLTDGSPQGRTALFSAPMLVHGPGDETDWRGEPFMAPAQYDDIVARVYAAGIPLWTHANGDGAIDMVIAAHEKAGARAADDRRDVVVHSQFVRPDQLDSYVRLGIAASFFSNHAFYWGDVHVRNLGAERASFLSPLKTAHAKGVKYSNHTDYGVTPLDPAMVLWTAVTRQSRSGVVIGPDERVPAQRALEALTIDAAWIYREEDSKGSISPGKVADFVVLDADPLAVPADRLRELKVLATIKEGRLVAGQL
;
A
#
# COMPACT_ATOMS: atom_id res chain seq x y z
N MET A 1 68.84 29.44 -4.92
CA MET A 1 69.84 29.36 -6.01
C MET A 1 70.80 28.23 -5.65
N ILE A 2 70.73 27.08 -6.27
CA ILE A 2 71.79 26.08 -6.52
C ILE A 2 71.14 25.01 -7.41
N PRO A 3 71.72 24.67 -8.58
CA PRO A 3 71.09 23.88 -9.64
C PRO A 3 71.24 22.36 -9.47
N PRO A 4 70.52 21.58 -10.24
CA PRO A 4 70.46 20.11 -10.13
C PRO A 4 71.46 19.47 -11.12
N THR A 5 72.47 18.76 -10.61
CA THR A 5 73.20 17.77 -11.40
C THR A 5 73.75 16.67 -10.45
N LEU A 6 73.55 15.48 -10.79
CA LEU A 6 74.08 14.17 -10.32
C LEU A 6 73.02 13.24 -9.70
N ARG A 7 72.43 12.42 -10.57
CA ARG A 7 71.95 11.04 -10.25
C ARG A 7 71.54 10.30 -11.51
N ILE A 8 72.49 10.00 -12.41
CA ILE A 8 72.36 9.03 -13.48
C ILE A 8 73.61 8.15 -13.46
N ALA A 9 73.67 7.13 -12.67
CA ALA A 9 74.65 6.02 -12.77
C ALA A 9 74.41 4.96 -11.69
N ALA A 10 73.28 4.24 -11.73
CA ALA A 10 73.10 3.01 -10.95
C ALA A 10 71.80 2.26 -11.36
N ARG A 11 71.63 1.97 -12.65
CA ARG A 11 70.51 1.11 -13.10
C ARG A 11 70.88 0.28 -14.37
N ARG A 12 72.06 -0.26 -14.44
CA ARG A 12 72.45 -1.16 -15.58
C ARG A 12 73.08 -2.50 -15.19
N SER A 13 72.95 -2.97 -13.97
CA SER A 13 73.56 -4.27 -13.54
C SER A 13 72.56 -5.25 -12.89
N ALA A 14 71.23 -5.00 -12.94
CA ALA A 14 70.23 -5.89 -12.34
C ALA A 14 69.35 -6.64 -13.35
N PHE A 15 69.63 -6.55 -14.67
CA PHE A 15 68.81 -7.16 -15.71
C PHE A 15 69.39 -8.39 -16.37
N MET A 16 70.55 -8.89 -15.94
CA MET A 16 71.21 -10.03 -16.61
C MET A 16 71.29 -11.32 -15.77
N LEU A 17 70.68 -11.36 -14.58
CA LEU A 17 70.63 -12.57 -13.72
C LEU A 17 69.20 -13.13 -13.52
N LEU A 18 68.18 -12.55 -14.18
CA LEU A 18 66.80 -13.08 -14.14
C LEU A 18 66.41 -13.92 -15.39
N ALA A 19 67.25 -14.01 -16.40
CA ALA A 19 66.96 -14.73 -17.64
C ALA A 19 67.39 -16.20 -17.63
N LEU A 20 68.14 -16.70 -16.67
CA LEU A 20 68.57 -18.09 -16.56
C LEU A 20 67.82 -18.93 -15.50
N GLY A 21 66.95 -18.33 -14.70
CA GLY A 21 66.08 -19.03 -13.75
C GLY A 21 64.71 -19.43 -14.26
N MET A 22 64.31 -18.98 -15.45
CA MET A 22 62.97 -19.19 -16.00
C MET A 22 62.84 -20.35 -17.01
N ALA A 23 63.95 -20.99 -17.36
CA ALA A 23 64.00 -22.11 -18.34
C ALA A 23 63.83 -23.51 -17.70
N TRP A 24 63.83 -23.63 -16.35
CA TRP A 24 63.66 -24.90 -15.65
C TRP A 24 62.32 -25.09 -14.93
N ILE A 25 61.42 -24.15 -14.98
CA ILE A 25 60.08 -24.25 -14.38
C ILE A 25 58.98 -24.64 -15.41
N LEU A 26 59.30 -24.66 -16.69
CA LEU A 26 58.34 -25.01 -17.78
C LEU A 26 58.32 -26.48 -18.17
N ALA A 27 59.10 -27.36 -17.51
CA ALA A 27 59.14 -28.80 -17.83
C ALA A 27 58.44 -29.70 -16.79
N ALA A 28 57.80 -29.14 -15.76
CA ALA A 28 57.09 -29.89 -14.70
C ALA A 28 55.61 -29.57 -14.57
N CYS A 29 54.98 -28.83 -15.50
CA CYS A 29 53.53 -28.79 -15.61
C CYS A 29 53.07 -30.01 -16.42
N GLY A 30 52.94 -31.15 -15.73
CA GLY A 30 52.04 -32.19 -16.16
C GLY A 30 50.66 -31.55 -16.39
N ARG A 31 49.99 -31.87 -17.51
CA ARG A 31 48.57 -31.59 -17.69
C ARG A 31 47.83 -32.29 -16.55
N GLU A 32 47.57 -31.59 -15.43
CA GLU A 32 46.41 -31.89 -14.63
C GLU A 32 45.21 -31.60 -15.55
N GLU A 33 44.59 -32.63 -16.07
CA GLU A 33 43.22 -32.57 -16.51
C GLU A 33 42.46 -32.05 -15.30
N VAL A 34 42.05 -30.76 -15.32
CA VAL A 34 41.04 -30.23 -14.43
C VAL A 34 39.82 -31.10 -14.71
N ALA A 35 39.65 -32.15 -13.91
CA ALA A 35 38.44 -32.93 -13.90
C ALA A 35 37.33 -31.91 -13.67
N ALA A 36 36.48 -31.70 -14.68
CA ALA A 36 35.30 -30.88 -14.56
C ALA A 36 34.58 -31.39 -13.29
N SER A 37 34.54 -30.60 -12.25
CA SER A 37 33.83 -30.96 -11.01
C SER A 37 32.44 -31.40 -11.45
N ALA A 38 32.03 -32.60 -11.08
CA ALA A 38 30.69 -33.09 -11.36
C ALA A 38 29.73 -32.00 -10.85
N PRO A 39 28.71 -31.62 -11.64
CA PRO A 39 27.75 -30.62 -11.23
C PRO A 39 27.22 -31.02 -9.85
N ALA A 40 27.20 -30.06 -8.91
CA ALA A 40 26.69 -30.32 -7.58
C ALA A 40 25.33 -31.04 -7.67
N PRO A 41 25.09 -32.07 -6.84
CA PRO A 41 23.85 -32.83 -6.91
C PRO A 41 22.66 -31.89 -6.85
N VAL A 42 21.79 -31.94 -7.85
CA VAL A 42 20.61 -31.12 -7.96
C VAL A 42 19.71 -31.44 -6.77
N GLN A 43 19.45 -30.47 -5.89
CA GLN A 43 18.58 -30.65 -4.73
C GLN A 43 17.16 -30.98 -5.21
N PRO A 44 16.55 -32.11 -4.73
CA PRO A 44 15.15 -32.39 -5.00
C PRO A 44 14.24 -31.28 -4.43
N ALA A 45 13.12 -31.03 -5.10
CA ALA A 45 12.09 -30.11 -4.61
C ALA A 45 11.28 -30.74 -3.50
N ASP A 46 10.78 -29.92 -2.57
CA ASP A 46 9.75 -30.31 -1.62
C ASP A 46 8.39 -30.42 -2.33
N GLU A 47 8.13 -29.45 -3.23
CA GLU A 47 6.92 -29.40 -4.04
C GLU A 47 7.23 -28.99 -5.47
N ILE A 48 6.44 -29.55 -6.41
CA ILE A 48 6.40 -29.12 -7.81
C ILE A 48 4.95 -28.77 -8.14
N TYR A 49 4.68 -27.49 -8.30
CA TYR A 49 3.40 -27.00 -8.80
C TYR A 49 3.36 -27.16 -10.31
N VAL A 50 2.30 -27.78 -10.84
CA VAL A 50 2.10 -28.01 -12.28
C VAL A 50 0.73 -27.54 -12.71
N GLY A 51 0.62 -27.00 -13.92
CA GLY A 51 -0.65 -26.53 -14.47
C GLY A 51 -0.49 -25.95 -15.87
N SER A 52 -1.62 -25.73 -16.54
CA SER A 52 -1.65 -25.16 -17.89
C SER A 52 -1.46 -23.64 -17.92
N SER A 53 -1.65 -22.97 -16.77
CA SER A 53 -1.53 -21.51 -16.67
C SER A 53 -0.70 -21.12 -15.44
N ILE A 54 0.59 -20.85 -15.66
CA ILE A 54 1.50 -20.27 -14.68
C ILE A 54 2.01 -18.95 -15.27
N LEU A 55 1.57 -17.83 -14.70
CA LEU A 55 1.98 -16.48 -15.07
C LEU A 55 3.11 -16.03 -14.15
N THR A 56 4.31 -15.94 -14.67
CA THR A 56 5.51 -15.75 -13.85
C THR A 56 5.78 -14.31 -13.44
N MET A 57 5.24 -13.34 -14.15
CA MET A 57 5.62 -11.92 -14.07
C MET A 57 7.13 -11.69 -14.25
N ASP A 58 7.80 -12.63 -14.89
CA ASP A 58 9.20 -12.53 -15.33
C ASP A 58 9.22 -12.31 -16.85
N PRO A 59 9.67 -11.14 -17.35
CA PRO A 59 9.67 -10.88 -18.79
C PRO A 59 10.53 -11.84 -19.60
N ALA A 60 11.55 -12.46 -19.00
CA ALA A 60 12.38 -13.45 -19.66
C ALA A 60 11.66 -14.79 -19.86
N ARG A 61 10.66 -15.09 -19.04
CA ARG A 61 9.87 -16.33 -19.09
C ARG A 61 8.44 -16.05 -18.65
N PRO A 62 7.61 -15.38 -19.42
CA PRO A 62 6.30 -14.89 -18.95
C PRO A 62 5.30 -16.00 -18.59
N ARG A 63 5.51 -17.22 -19.08
CA ARG A 63 4.69 -18.41 -18.76
C ARG A 63 5.56 -19.63 -18.51
N ALA A 64 5.05 -20.56 -17.70
CA ALA A 64 5.66 -21.84 -17.41
C ALA A 64 4.58 -22.94 -17.30
N GLU A 65 5.00 -24.22 -17.26
CA GLU A 65 4.14 -25.37 -17.00
C GLU A 65 4.36 -25.95 -15.59
N ALA A 66 5.51 -25.62 -14.98
CA ALA A 66 5.86 -26.10 -13.65
C ALA A 66 6.79 -25.13 -12.90
N VAL A 67 6.67 -25.17 -11.56
CA VAL A 67 7.54 -24.46 -10.61
C VAL A 67 7.97 -25.43 -9.53
N ALA A 68 9.27 -25.62 -9.35
CA ALA A 68 9.83 -26.45 -8.28
C ALA A 68 10.25 -25.57 -7.09
N VAL A 69 9.83 -25.98 -5.89
CA VAL A 69 10.05 -25.28 -4.63
C VAL A 69 10.81 -26.17 -3.67
N ALA A 70 11.83 -25.63 -3.02
CA ALA A 70 12.56 -26.28 -1.92
C ALA A 70 12.87 -25.25 -0.83
N GLN A 71 12.61 -25.62 0.43
CA GLN A 71 12.87 -24.78 1.60
C GLN A 71 12.25 -23.36 1.49
N GLY A 72 11.01 -23.30 0.98
CA GLY A 72 10.27 -22.05 0.81
C GLY A 72 10.77 -21.14 -0.32
N ARG A 73 11.66 -21.65 -1.20
CA ARG A 73 12.20 -20.89 -2.33
C ARG A 73 11.98 -21.60 -3.65
N ILE A 74 11.84 -20.81 -4.71
CA ILE A 74 11.76 -21.29 -6.08
C ILE A 74 13.14 -21.76 -6.52
N VAL A 75 13.29 -23.06 -6.83
CA VAL A 75 14.57 -23.63 -7.25
C VAL A 75 14.65 -23.88 -8.75
N ALA A 76 13.50 -23.98 -9.44
CA ALA A 76 13.44 -24.07 -10.90
C ALA A 76 12.04 -23.66 -11.42
N VAL A 77 12.01 -23.16 -12.66
CA VAL A 77 10.80 -22.78 -13.40
C VAL A 77 10.96 -23.26 -14.84
N GLY A 78 9.99 -24.01 -15.39
CA GLY A 78 10.13 -24.53 -16.75
C GLY A 78 9.00 -25.42 -17.22
N GLY A 79 9.32 -26.36 -18.09
CA GLY A 79 8.41 -27.41 -18.56
C GLY A 79 8.14 -28.46 -17.49
N ARG A 80 6.93 -29.02 -17.46
CA ARG A 80 6.53 -30.04 -16.47
C ARG A 80 7.47 -31.27 -16.53
N ALA A 81 7.66 -31.84 -17.72
CA ALA A 81 8.46 -33.03 -17.87
C ALA A 81 9.94 -32.83 -17.46
N GLU A 82 10.49 -31.65 -17.75
CA GLU A 82 11.84 -31.26 -17.38
C GLU A 82 12.00 -31.21 -15.85
N LEU A 83 11.09 -30.52 -15.16
CA LEU A 83 11.18 -30.35 -13.73
C LEU A 83 10.90 -31.66 -12.97
N GLU A 84 9.93 -32.46 -13.43
CA GLU A 84 9.68 -33.77 -12.83
C GLU A 84 10.89 -34.69 -12.97
N ALA A 85 11.59 -34.68 -14.13
CA ALA A 85 12.79 -35.48 -14.34
C ALA A 85 14.00 -35.01 -13.54
N SER A 86 14.17 -33.69 -13.34
CA SER A 86 15.39 -33.12 -12.76
C SER A 86 15.25 -32.77 -11.26
N ARG A 87 14.02 -32.56 -10.75
CA ARG A 87 13.77 -32.04 -9.40
C ARG A 87 12.90 -32.94 -8.52
N LYS A 88 12.25 -33.97 -9.10
CA LYS A 88 11.40 -34.87 -8.32
C LYS A 88 12.23 -35.91 -7.60
N GLY A 89 12.16 -35.91 -6.26
CA GLY A 89 12.72 -36.94 -5.39
C GLY A 89 11.62 -37.80 -4.76
N PRO A 90 11.98 -38.79 -3.94
CA PRO A 90 11.01 -39.72 -3.30
C PRO A 90 9.98 -39.02 -2.41
N ALA A 91 10.33 -37.89 -1.81
CA ALA A 91 9.46 -37.11 -0.90
C ALA A 91 8.80 -35.92 -1.59
N THR A 92 9.09 -35.66 -2.87
CA THR A 92 8.53 -34.50 -3.58
C THR A 92 7.04 -34.67 -3.83
N ARG A 93 6.26 -33.71 -3.40
CA ARG A 93 4.82 -33.61 -3.70
C ARG A 93 4.61 -32.89 -5.03
N VAL A 94 3.91 -33.51 -5.96
CA VAL A 94 3.45 -32.83 -7.20
C VAL A 94 2.05 -32.30 -6.94
N VAL A 95 1.88 -31.00 -7.07
CA VAL A 95 0.63 -30.27 -6.86
C VAL A 95 0.09 -29.84 -8.22
N ASP A 96 -0.93 -30.53 -8.71
CA ASP A 96 -1.59 -30.19 -9.97
C ASP A 96 -2.71 -29.17 -9.70
N ILE A 97 -2.55 -27.94 -10.21
CA ILE A 97 -3.55 -26.87 -10.06
C ILE A 97 -4.68 -26.96 -11.11
N GLY A 98 -4.64 -27.97 -11.99
CA GLY A 98 -5.68 -28.19 -13.01
C GLY A 98 -5.82 -27.02 -13.98
N GLY A 99 -7.05 -26.52 -14.10
CA GLY A 99 -7.40 -25.35 -14.94
C GLY A 99 -7.23 -23.99 -14.28
N ALA A 100 -6.79 -23.96 -13.01
CA ALA A 100 -6.53 -22.73 -12.28
C ALA A 100 -5.24 -22.03 -12.77
N THR A 101 -5.00 -20.80 -12.32
CA THR A 101 -3.82 -20.01 -12.71
C THR A 101 -2.96 -19.70 -11.49
N LEU A 102 -1.67 -20.05 -11.54
CA LEU A 102 -0.68 -19.69 -10.54
C LEU A 102 0.00 -18.37 -10.93
N LEU A 103 0.10 -17.45 -9.96
CA LEU A 103 0.80 -16.18 -10.08
C LEU A 103 1.71 -15.98 -8.86
N PRO A 104 2.66 -15.00 -8.91
CA PRO A 104 3.29 -14.51 -7.67
C PRO A 104 2.22 -14.03 -6.69
N GLY A 105 2.43 -14.24 -5.40
CA GLY A 105 1.57 -13.70 -4.37
C GLY A 105 1.42 -12.18 -4.50
N PHE A 106 0.21 -11.68 -4.30
CA PHE A 106 -0.04 -10.25 -4.40
C PHE A 106 0.67 -9.49 -3.28
N ILE A 107 1.11 -8.29 -3.63
CA ILE A 107 1.77 -7.34 -2.73
C ILE A 107 0.88 -6.10 -2.69
N ASP A 108 0.31 -5.78 -1.53
CA ASP A 108 -0.47 -4.55 -1.41
C ASP A 108 0.45 -3.33 -1.32
N GLY A 109 0.33 -2.44 -2.29
CA GLY A 109 1.14 -1.23 -2.40
C GLY A 109 0.82 -0.18 -1.33
N HIS A 110 -0.34 -0.26 -0.69
CA HIS A 110 -0.76 0.55 0.45
C HIS A 110 -2.03 0.00 1.09
N SER A 111 -1.97 -0.30 2.38
CA SER A 111 -3.10 -0.67 3.23
C SER A 111 -2.79 -0.44 4.71
N HIS A 112 -3.75 -0.75 5.59
CA HIS A 112 -3.66 -0.48 7.02
C HIS A 112 -4.08 -1.72 7.83
N ILE A 113 -3.11 -2.64 8.11
CA ILE A 113 -3.40 -3.80 8.97
C ILE A 113 -3.89 -3.37 10.36
N SER A 114 -3.38 -2.27 10.90
CA SER A 114 -3.82 -1.71 12.18
C SER A 114 -5.29 -1.30 12.19
N GLN A 115 -5.80 -0.77 11.07
CA GLN A 115 -7.23 -0.48 10.93
C GLN A 115 -8.06 -1.76 10.88
N ALA A 116 -7.60 -2.79 10.16
CA ALA A 116 -8.27 -4.09 10.13
C ALA A 116 -8.44 -4.67 11.55
N LEU A 117 -7.39 -4.58 12.39
CA LEU A 117 -7.41 -5.00 13.79
C LEU A 117 -8.38 -4.16 14.64
N THR A 118 -8.50 -2.88 14.32
CA THR A 118 -9.37 -1.94 15.05
C THR A 118 -10.83 -2.13 14.66
N PHE A 119 -11.11 -2.36 13.37
CA PHE A 119 -12.50 -2.48 12.86
C PHE A 119 -13.14 -3.83 13.17
N ALA A 120 -12.39 -4.82 13.64
CA ALA A 120 -12.92 -6.14 13.97
C ALA A 120 -14.15 -6.09 14.90
N ASP A 121 -14.16 -5.12 15.84
CA ASP A 121 -15.22 -4.94 16.82
C ASP A 121 -16.17 -3.74 16.54
N TRP A 122 -16.02 -3.07 15.39
CA TRP A 122 -16.83 -1.90 15.05
C TRP A 122 -17.99 -2.26 14.12
N ALA A 123 -19.07 -1.50 14.18
CA ALA A 123 -20.17 -1.66 13.24
C ALA A 123 -19.74 -1.27 11.82
N ASN A 124 -20.00 -2.16 10.85
CA ASN A 124 -19.83 -1.84 9.43
C ASN A 124 -21.08 -1.09 8.93
N VAL A 125 -20.93 0.21 8.69
CA VAL A 125 -21.99 1.09 8.15
C VAL A 125 -21.71 1.53 6.70
N SER A 126 -20.94 0.71 5.96
CA SER A 126 -20.61 0.98 4.56
C SER A 126 -21.85 0.88 3.67
N ILE A 127 -21.81 1.64 2.57
CA ILE A 127 -22.83 1.59 1.51
C ILE A 127 -22.59 0.40 0.57
N PRO A 128 -23.59 -0.03 -0.24
CA PRO A 128 -23.38 -1.05 -1.27
C PRO A 128 -22.23 -0.67 -2.24
N PRO A 129 -21.44 -1.66 -2.73
CA PRO A 129 -21.55 -3.10 -2.49
C PRO A 129 -20.81 -3.60 -1.25
N VAL A 130 -20.13 -2.73 -0.46
CA VAL A 130 -19.30 -3.10 0.70
C VAL A 130 -20.17 -3.46 1.91
N GLY A 131 -21.22 -2.72 2.13
CA GLY A 131 -22.23 -2.94 3.16
C GLY A 131 -23.64 -2.83 2.61
N SER A 132 -24.60 -2.50 3.48
CA SER A 132 -26.02 -2.45 3.12
C SER A 132 -26.70 -1.12 3.52
N VAL A 133 -25.91 -0.13 3.98
CA VAL A 133 -26.45 1.15 4.44
C VAL A 133 -26.69 2.07 3.24
N ASP A 134 -27.95 2.49 3.03
CA ASP A 134 -28.38 3.36 1.93
C ASP A 134 -29.11 4.63 2.39
N SER A 135 -29.38 4.71 3.69
CA SER A 135 -30.14 5.80 4.29
C SER A 135 -29.74 6.03 5.75
N ILE A 136 -30.09 7.18 6.32
CA ILE A 136 -29.92 7.44 7.76
C ILE A 136 -30.70 6.41 8.59
N ALA A 137 -31.88 6.02 8.14
CA ALA A 137 -32.67 5.01 8.85
C ALA A 137 -31.98 3.65 8.88
N SER A 138 -31.46 3.14 7.73
CA SER A 138 -30.74 1.88 7.67
C SER A 138 -29.38 1.93 8.43
N LEU A 139 -28.76 3.12 8.51
CA LEU A 139 -27.58 3.34 9.33
C LEU A 139 -27.89 3.14 10.81
N LEU A 140 -28.94 3.81 11.33
CA LEU A 140 -29.36 3.68 12.74
C LEU A 140 -29.79 2.24 13.07
N GLU A 141 -30.50 1.56 12.17
CA GLU A 141 -30.86 0.16 12.32
C GLU A 141 -29.61 -0.74 12.40
N THR A 142 -28.60 -0.48 11.57
CA THR A 142 -27.34 -1.23 11.57
C THR A 142 -26.58 -1.05 12.87
N LEU A 143 -26.49 0.17 13.40
CA LEU A 143 -25.92 0.44 14.71
C LEU A 143 -26.70 -0.28 15.82
N GLY A 144 -28.04 -0.21 15.79
CA GLY A 144 -28.90 -0.89 16.77
C GLY A 144 -28.72 -2.40 16.75
N ARG A 145 -28.64 -3.03 15.57
CA ARG A 145 -28.34 -4.48 15.43
C ARG A 145 -26.97 -4.83 16.00
N HIS A 146 -25.94 -4.01 15.69
CA HIS A 146 -24.60 -4.25 16.22
C HIS A 146 -24.60 -4.20 17.76
N VAL A 147 -25.22 -3.20 18.36
CA VAL A 147 -25.38 -3.10 19.82
C VAL A 147 -26.11 -4.31 20.38
N ALA A 148 -27.20 -4.74 19.74
CA ALA A 148 -27.97 -5.89 20.20
C ALA A 148 -27.18 -7.22 20.15
N THR A 149 -26.36 -7.44 19.12
CA THR A 149 -25.51 -8.64 19.01
C THR A 149 -24.43 -8.72 20.06
N ARG A 150 -24.06 -7.59 20.67
CA ARG A 150 -23.09 -7.49 21.78
C ARG A 150 -23.76 -7.57 23.17
N GLY A 151 -25.07 -7.78 23.23
CA GLY A 151 -25.82 -7.85 24.48
C GLY A 151 -26.29 -6.51 25.03
N GLY A 152 -26.25 -5.44 24.20
CA GLY A 152 -26.60 -4.08 24.57
C GLY A 152 -25.37 -3.17 24.71
N ALA A 153 -25.61 -1.89 25.01
CA ALA A 153 -24.59 -0.93 25.40
C ALA A 153 -25.02 -0.21 26.68
N ALA A 154 -24.18 -0.23 27.70
CA ALA A 154 -24.45 0.51 28.94
C ALA A 154 -24.43 2.03 28.67
N PRO A 155 -25.17 2.87 29.43
CA PRO A 155 -25.07 4.32 29.30
C PRO A 155 -23.62 4.81 29.42
N GLY A 156 -23.19 5.65 28.46
CA GLY A 156 -21.82 6.15 28.37
C GLY A 156 -20.84 5.20 27.65
N GLU A 157 -21.23 3.99 27.29
CA GLU A 157 -20.43 3.08 26.46
C GLU A 157 -20.43 3.57 25.01
N TRP A 158 -19.24 3.58 24.38
CA TRP A 158 -19.06 4.01 23.00
C TRP A 158 -19.66 3.02 22.00
N ILE A 159 -20.34 3.58 20.99
CA ILE A 159 -20.78 2.87 19.78
C ILE A 159 -19.91 3.37 18.64
N LEU A 160 -19.04 2.50 18.13
CA LEU A 160 -18.06 2.82 17.11
C LEU A 160 -18.44 2.15 15.78
N ALA A 161 -18.34 2.91 14.68
CA ALA A 161 -18.66 2.42 13.36
C ALA A 161 -17.65 2.92 12.32
N TRP A 162 -17.45 2.13 11.25
CA TRP A 162 -16.57 2.44 10.14
C TRP A 162 -17.28 2.32 8.79
N GLY A 163 -16.70 2.94 7.76
CA GLY A 163 -17.20 2.85 6.38
C GLY A 163 -18.35 3.81 6.07
N TYR A 164 -18.62 4.80 6.93
CA TYR A 164 -19.63 5.82 6.68
C TYR A 164 -19.32 6.63 5.43
N ASP A 165 -20.24 6.63 4.46
CA ASP A 165 -20.11 7.37 3.19
C ASP A 165 -21.38 8.17 2.89
N PRO A 166 -21.38 9.53 3.01
CA PRO A 166 -22.54 10.36 2.79
C PRO A 166 -23.00 10.36 1.32
N ASP A 167 -22.10 10.11 0.37
CA ASP A 167 -22.41 10.14 -1.06
C ASP A 167 -23.31 8.96 -1.53
N GLY A 168 -23.40 7.91 -0.72
CA GLY A 168 -24.30 6.78 -0.98
C GLY A 168 -25.59 6.80 -0.18
N LEU A 169 -25.81 7.80 0.68
CA LEU A 169 -27.04 7.94 1.44
C LEU A 169 -28.14 8.64 0.64
N ALA A 170 -29.36 8.12 0.67
CA ALA A 170 -30.53 8.72 0.00
C ALA A 170 -30.78 10.19 0.43
N ALA A 171 -30.35 10.57 1.63
CA ALA A 171 -30.45 11.94 2.12
C ALA A 171 -29.51 12.92 1.39
N ASN A 172 -28.49 12.41 0.67
CA ASN A 172 -27.48 13.20 -0.05
C ASN A 172 -26.88 14.35 0.78
N ARG A 173 -26.63 14.09 2.07
CA ARG A 173 -26.00 14.99 3.04
C ARG A 173 -25.23 14.19 4.08
N HIS A 174 -24.33 14.89 4.77
CA HIS A 174 -23.74 14.30 5.97
C HIS A 174 -24.79 14.03 7.06
N VAL A 175 -24.58 12.95 7.82
CA VAL A 175 -25.26 12.70 9.11
C VAL A 175 -24.85 13.81 10.06
N VAL A 176 -25.80 14.32 10.83
CA VAL A 176 -25.55 15.31 11.87
C VAL A 176 -25.79 14.71 13.25
N ARG A 177 -25.27 15.36 14.31
CA ARG A 177 -25.40 14.86 15.69
C ARG A 177 -26.85 14.52 16.06
N ALA A 178 -27.81 15.34 15.62
CA ALA A 178 -29.23 15.15 15.95
C ALA A 178 -29.82 13.86 15.31
N ASP A 179 -29.33 13.42 14.15
CA ASP A 179 -29.76 12.14 13.55
C ASP A 179 -29.39 10.95 14.46
N LEU A 180 -28.23 11.01 15.11
CA LEU A 180 -27.71 9.95 16.00
C LEU A 180 -28.30 10.04 17.41
N ASP A 181 -28.55 11.26 17.91
CA ASP A 181 -29.08 11.50 19.25
C ASP A 181 -30.48 10.90 19.45
N VAL A 182 -31.27 10.78 18.37
CA VAL A 182 -32.61 10.18 18.42
C VAL A 182 -32.56 8.70 18.85
N ALA A 183 -31.56 7.97 18.40
CA ALA A 183 -31.41 6.54 18.71
C ALA A 183 -30.50 6.27 19.91
N PHE A 184 -29.50 7.13 20.15
CA PHE A 184 -28.46 6.92 21.15
C PHE A 184 -28.18 8.19 21.96
N PRO A 185 -29.17 8.70 22.75
CA PRO A 185 -29.02 9.96 23.50
C PRO A 185 -27.99 9.87 24.64
N ASP A 186 -27.83 8.67 25.25
CA ASP A 186 -26.98 8.41 26.40
C ASP A 186 -25.65 7.74 26.08
N ASN A 187 -25.47 7.28 24.83
CA ASN A 187 -24.27 6.63 24.38
C ASN A 187 -23.48 7.54 23.43
N PRO A 188 -22.17 7.71 23.62
CA PRO A 188 -21.34 8.37 22.62
C PRO A 188 -21.25 7.52 21.34
N VAL A 189 -21.57 8.13 20.20
CA VAL A 189 -21.51 7.49 18.87
C VAL A 189 -20.45 8.18 18.03
N MET A 190 -19.62 7.38 17.35
CA MET A 190 -18.69 7.84 16.34
C MET A 190 -18.86 7.02 15.06
N LEU A 191 -19.05 7.71 13.94
CA LEU A 191 -18.99 7.15 12.59
C LEU A 191 -17.68 7.57 11.94
N LEU A 192 -16.80 6.64 11.64
CA LEU A 192 -15.60 6.91 10.85
C LEU A 192 -15.97 7.05 9.38
N HIS A 193 -15.64 8.20 8.79
CA HIS A 193 -15.84 8.44 7.36
C HIS A 193 -15.02 7.42 6.54
N VAL A 194 -15.58 6.96 5.45
CA VAL A 194 -14.98 5.92 4.58
C VAL A 194 -13.57 6.26 4.11
N SER A 195 -13.24 7.54 4.02
CA SER A 195 -11.88 7.98 3.65
C SER A 195 -10.84 7.82 4.78
N GLY A 196 -11.25 7.56 6.03
CA GLY A 196 -10.37 7.61 7.19
C GLY A 196 -10.01 9.04 7.68
N HIS A 197 -10.42 10.08 6.94
CA HIS A 197 -10.03 11.48 7.17
C HIS A 197 -11.05 12.29 7.96
N GLY A 198 -12.09 11.68 8.50
CA GLY A 198 -13.10 12.39 9.26
C GLY A 198 -13.98 11.49 10.11
N VAL A 199 -14.69 12.10 11.05
CA VAL A 199 -15.64 11.43 11.92
C VAL A 199 -16.92 12.22 12.05
N VAL A 200 -18.05 11.54 12.28
CA VAL A 200 -19.28 12.16 12.75
C VAL A 200 -19.53 11.72 14.18
N LEU A 201 -19.72 12.68 15.07
CA LEU A 201 -19.98 12.48 16.49
C LEU A 201 -21.42 12.91 16.82
N ASN A 202 -22.08 12.15 17.70
CA ASN A 202 -23.32 12.62 18.33
C ASN A 202 -23.05 13.59 19.49
N SER A 203 -24.09 14.15 20.11
CA SER A 203 -23.94 15.13 21.18
C SER A 203 -23.25 14.57 22.44
N ALA A 204 -23.43 13.27 22.75
CA ALA A 204 -22.72 12.63 23.85
C ALA A 204 -21.23 12.51 23.59
N ALA A 205 -20.84 12.12 22.36
CA ALA A 205 -19.44 12.02 21.96
C ALA A 205 -18.74 13.38 21.90
N LEU A 206 -19.40 14.42 21.34
CA LEU A 206 -18.86 15.79 21.34
C LEU A 206 -18.57 16.29 22.75
N ARG A 207 -19.48 16.04 23.72
CA ARG A 207 -19.27 16.42 25.14
C ARG A 207 -18.04 15.72 25.73
N LEU A 208 -17.88 14.40 25.47
CA LEU A 208 -16.73 13.64 25.97
C LEU A 208 -15.40 14.11 25.33
N ALA A 209 -15.44 14.50 24.06
CA ALA A 209 -14.28 15.05 23.37
C ALA A 209 -13.97 16.52 23.75
N GLY A 210 -14.84 17.18 24.53
CA GLY A 210 -14.68 18.58 24.91
C GLY A 210 -14.86 19.55 23.74
N ILE A 211 -15.65 19.17 22.74
CA ILE A 211 -15.89 19.96 21.52
C ILE A 211 -17.22 20.67 21.62
N ASP A 212 -17.20 22.00 21.64
CA ASP A 212 -18.35 22.88 21.78
C ASP A 212 -18.29 24.09 20.82
N ALA A 213 -19.24 25.03 20.99
CA ALA A 213 -19.29 26.25 20.18
C ALA A 213 -18.03 27.14 20.30
N ARG A 214 -17.26 27.01 21.37
CA ARG A 214 -16.05 27.81 21.62
C ARG A 214 -14.78 27.11 21.10
N THR A 215 -14.86 25.85 20.71
CA THR A 215 -13.72 25.11 20.18
C THR A 215 -13.29 25.70 18.83
N PRO A 216 -12.06 26.23 18.72
CA PRO A 216 -11.60 26.79 17.47
C PRO A 216 -11.37 25.67 16.45
N THR A 217 -11.65 25.92 15.17
CA THR A 217 -11.28 25.01 14.10
C THR A 217 -9.75 25.00 13.95
N PRO A 218 -9.08 23.85 14.10
CA PRO A 218 -7.64 23.78 13.95
C PRO A 218 -7.22 24.01 12.48
N ALA A 219 -6.00 24.51 12.27
CA ALA A 219 -5.44 24.68 10.94
C ALA A 219 -5.39 23.33 10.19
N GLY A 220 -5.77 23.33 8.92
CA GLY A 220 -5.88 22.12 8.10
C GLY A 220 -7.04 21.19 8.51
N GLY A 221 -8.02 21.66 9.30
CA GLY A 221 -9.17 20.87 9.71
C GLY A 221 -10.49 21.61 9.50
N VAL A 222 -11.60 20.84 9.56
CA VAL A 222 -12.96 21.38 9.50
C VAL A 222 -13.78 20.88 10.69
N ILE A 223 -14.40 21.80 11.43
CA ILE A 223 -15.50 21.53 12.35
C ILE A 223 -16.78 22.06 11.69
N ALA A 224 -17.59 21.18 11.10
CA ALA A 224 -18.86 21.59 10.51
C ALA A 224 -19.79 22.10 11.61
N ARG A 225 -20.45 23.23 11.35
CA ARG A 225 -21.34 23.91 12.31
C ARG A 225 -22.79 23.87 11.85
N LEU A 226 -23.71 23.98 12.80
CA LEU A 226 -25.12 24.12 12.47
C LEU A 226 -25.37 25.44 11.74
N PRO A 227 -26.30 25.51 10.80
CA PRO A 227 -26.62 26.74 10.06
C PRO A 227 -26.90 27.93 10.99
N GLY A 228 -26.16 29.03 10.79
CA GLY A 228 -26.33 30.27 11.58
C GLY A 228 -25.89 30.14 13.03
N SER A 229 -25.08 29.16 13.39
CA SER A 229 -24.64 28.90 14.77
C SER A 229 -23.17 28.49 14.83
N ASP A 230 -22.50 28.73 15.95
CA ASP A 230 -21.17 28.19 16.24
C ASP A 230 -21.22 26.75 16.80
N GLU A 231 -22.42 26.19 17.01
CA GLU A 231 -22.61 24.85 17.55
C GLU A 231 -22.11 23.77 16.54
N PRO A 232 -21.25 22.80 16.96
CA PRO A 232 -20.79 21.71 16.10
C PRO A 232 -21.98 20.87 15.59
N ALA A 233 -22.03 20.62 14.28
CA ALA A 233 -23.03 19.77 13.67
C ALA A 233 -22.76 18.27 13.87
N GLY A 234 -21.54 17.90 14.23
CA GLY A 234 -21.08 16.53 14.45
C GLY A 234 -19.93 16.11 13.55
N LEU A 235 -19.85 16.63 12.32
CA LEU A 235 -18.77 16.30 11.37
C LEU A 235 -17.47 17.05 11.71
N LEU A 236 -16.39 16.28 11.82
CA LEU A 236 -15.02 16.77 12.00
C LEU A 236 -14.16 16.14 10.92
N MET A 237 -13.39 16.94 10.17
CA MET A 237 -12.50 16.46 9.12
C MET A 237 -11.04 16.83 9.41
N GLU A 238 -10.12 16.02 8.91
CA GLU A 238 -8.66 16.19 8.95
C GLU A 238 -8.14 16.41 10.38
N SER A 239 -7.35 17.47 10.61
CA SER A 239 -6.79 17.77 11.93
C SER A 239 -7.86 17.97 13.01
N ALA A 240 -9.09 18.33 12.66
CA ALA A 240 -10.20 18.41 13.60
C ALA A 240 -10.67 17.03 14.09
N ALA A 241 -10.56 15.98 13.28
CA ALA A 241 -10.87 14.61 13.69
C ALA A 241 -9.93 14.10 14.80
N LEU A 242 -8.68 14.59 14.85
CA LEU A 242 -7.71 14.24 15.88
C LEU A 242 -8.18 14.65 17.29
N LEU A 243 -9.00 15.71 17.39
CA LEU A 243 -9.60 16.14 18.67
C LEU A 243 -10.55 15.05 19.23
N ALA A 244 -11.27 14.35 18.34
CA ALA A 244 -12.17 13.27 18.72
C ALA A 244 -11.41 12.00 19.12
N TYR A 245 -10.36 11.65 18.40
CA TYR A 245 -9.61 10.40 18.64
C TYR A 245 -9.01 10.32 20.04
N ALA A 246 -8.69 11.45 20.67
CA ALA A 246 -8.21 11.50 22.05
C ALA A 246 -9.23 10.98 23.08
N ALA A 247 -10.54 11.04 22.79
CA ALA A 247 -11.61 10.60 23.67
C ALA A 247 -12.11 9.17 23.37
N ILE A 248 -11.75 8.60 22.21
CA ILE A 248 -12.22 7.29 21.77
C ILE A 248 -11.38 6.20 22.42
N PRO A 249 -12.00 5.16 23.04
CA PRO A 249 -11.28 4.01 23.57
C PRO A 249 -10.53 3.28 22.45
N ARG A 250 -9.25 3.06 22.65
CA ARG A 250 -8.43 2.25 21.74
C ARG A 250 -8.32 0.82 22.26
N PRO A 251 -8.39 -0.21 21.39
CA PRO A 251 -8.10 -1.57 21.81
C PRO A 251 -6.68 -1.66 22.37
N THR A 252 -6.49 -2.48 23.41
CA THR A 252 -5.16 -2.73 23.95
C THR A 252 -4.32 -3.57 22.97
N VAL A 253 -3.01 -3.53 23.10
CA VAL A 253 -2.09 -4.37 22.30
C VAL A 253 -2.44 -5.85 22.45
N GLU A 254 -2.84 -6.31 23.65
CA GLU A 254 -3.25 -7.68 23.91
C GLU A 254 -4.53 -8.07 23.15
N GLN A 255 -5.52 -7.17 23.09
CA GLN A 255 -6.74 -7.39 22.32
C GLN A 255 -6.44 -7.47 20.82
N GLN A 256 -5.59 -6.58 20.30
CA GLN A 256 -5.19 -6.58 18.90
C GLN A 256 -4.36 -7.82 18.53
N LEU A 257 -3.47 -8.29 19.42
CA LEU A 257 -2.71 -9.53 19.20
C LEU A 257 -3.63 -10.76 19.14
N ALA A 258 -4.73 -10.78 19.90
CA ALA A 258 -5.68 -11.88 19.88
C ALA A 258 -6.41 -12.04 18.53
N THR A 259 -6.58 -10.95 17.76
CA THR A 259 -7.25 -10.94 16.45
C THR A 259 -6.27 -10.96 15.27
N LEU A 260 -4.95 -10.86 15.53
CA LEU A 260 -3.93 -10.70 14.50
C LEU A 260 -3.89 -11.86 13.50
N ASP A 261 -4.05 -13.11 13.95
CA ASP A 261 -4.05 -14.27 13.05
C ASP A 261 -5.25 -14.24 12.09
N GLU A 262 -6.43 -13.85 12.57
CA GLU A 262 -7.62 -13.72 11.73
C GLU A 262 -7.45 -12.62 10.68
N VAL A 263 -6.87 -11.49 11.06
CA VAL A 263 -6.60 -10.40 10.12
C VAL A 263 -5.56 -10.83 9.07
N GLN A 264 -4.49 -11.51 9.43
CA GLN A 264 -3.56 -12.07 8.45
C GLN A 264 -4.25 -13.07 7.50
N ARG A 265 -5.15 -13.92 8.02
CA ARG A 265 -5.98 -14.83 7.19
C ARG A 265 -6.91 -14.07 6.26
N LEU A 266 -7.43 -12.92 6.67
CA LEU A 266 -8.25 -12.05 5.81
C LEU A 266 -7.44 -11.59 4.59
N TYR A 267 -6.21 -11.10 4.77
CA TYR A 267 -5.32 -10.75 3.67
C TYR A 267 -4.96 -11.96 2.79
N ALA A 268 -4.58 -13.07 3.41
CA ALA A 268 -4.20 -14.28 2.68
C ALA A 268 -5.37 -14.86 1.87
N ARG A 269 -6.62 -14.85 2.37
CA ARG A 269 -7.80 -15.28 1.60
C ARG A 269 -8.01 -14.45 0.32
N ASN A 270 -7.43 -13.25 0.26
CA ASN A 270 -7.45 -12.37 -0.89
C ASN A 270 -6.13 -12.41 -1.70
N GLY A 271 -5.24 -13.38 -1.45
CA GLY A 271 -4.05 -13.61 -2.26
C GLY A 271 -2.82 -12.79 -1.87
N TYR A 272 -2.91 -11.97 -0.83
CA TYR A 272 -1.79 -11.13 -0.39
C TYR A 272 -0.78 -11.92 0.45
N THR A 273 0.50 -11.81 0.11
CA THR A 273 1.64 -12.43 0.82
C THR A 273 2.58 -11.40 1.45
N THR A 274 2.50 -10.15 0.99
CA THR A 274 3.15 -8.98 1.58
C THR A 274 2.12 -7.87 1.70
N ILE A 275 2.02 -7.27 2.87
CA ILE A 275 1.01 -6.27 3.24
C ILE A 275 1.66 -5.06 3.89
N GLN A 276 0.92 -3.96 3.97
CA GLN A 276 1.45 -2.73 4.56
C GLN A 276 0.64 -2.31 5.80
N ASP A 277 1.30 -1.66 6.73
CA ASP A 277 0.67 -0.73 7.65
C ASP A 277 1.11 0.69 7.31
N GLY A 278 0.25 1.39 6.58
CA GLY A 278 0.57 2.63 5.87
C GLY A 278 0.69 3.87 6.75
N ALA A 279 0.40 3.78 8.06
CA ALA A 279 0.49 4.90 9.00
C ALA A 279 0.62 4.38 10.44
N SER A 280 1.74 3.76 10.76
CA SER A 280 1.99 3.15 12.06
C SER A 280 2.33 4.20 13.12
N ASP A 281 1.46 4.39 14.10
CA ASP A 281 1.76 5.15 15.33
C ASP A 281 2.58 4.31 16.33
N ASP A 282 2.90 4.89 17.49
CA ASP A 282 3.72 4.21 18.51
C ASP A 282 3.08 2.92 19.04
N GLN A 283 1.76 2.90 19.23
CA GLN A 283 1.03 1.73 19.70
C GLN A 283 1.06 0.62 18.65
N THR A 284 0.85 0.96 17.38
CA THR A 284 0.91 0.03 16.25
C THR A 284 2.32 -0.54 16.08
N LEU A 285 3.36 0.30 16.18
CA LEU A 285 4.74 -0.18 16.11
C LEU A 285 5.08 -1.14 17.25
N GLU A 286 4.61 -0.85 18.48
CA GLU A 286 4.78 -1.76 19.62
C GLU A 286 4.06 -3.09 19.39
N LEU A 287 2.80 -3.06 18.92
CA LEU A 287 2.03 -4.25 18.56
C LEU A 287 2.79 -5.12 17.54
N LEU A 288 3.21 -4.52 16.41
CA LEU A 288 3.88 -5.25 15.32
C LEU A 288 5.25 -5.80 15.77
N ARG A 289 6.02 -5.06 16.57
CA ARG A 289 7.28 -5.54 17.14
C ARG A 289 7.08 -6.71 18.09
N ARG A 290 6.08 -6.65 18.97
CA ARG A 290 5.74 -7.77 19.85
C ARG A 290 5.28 -8.99 19.07
N ALA A 291 4.45 -8.80 18.05
CA ALA A 291 4.01 -9.86 17.15
C ALA A 291 5.20 -10.52 16.42
N ALA A 292 6.11 -9.71 15.87
CA ALA A 292 7.32 -10.20 15.20
C ALA A 292 8.24 -10.98 16.15
N ALA A 293 8.49 -10.46 17.35
CA ALA A 293 9.32 -11.11 18.37
C ALA A 293 8.73 -12.43 18.87
N ALA A 294 7.39 -12.53 18.91
CA ALA A 294 6.68 -13.74 19.29
C ALA A 294 6.52 -14.76 18.14
N GLY A 295 6.96 -14.43 16.91
CA GLY A 295 6.72 -15.27 15.73
C GLY A 295 5.24 -15.37 15.33
N ALA A 296 4.43 -14.37 15.68
CA ALA A 296 3.01 -14.31 15.38
C ALA A 296 2.70 -13.72 14.00
N LEU A 297 3.67 -13.03 13.38
CA LEU A 297 3.58 -12.61 11.98
C LEU A 297 4.03 -13.76 11.08
N TRP A 298 3.23 -14.09 10.08
CA TRP A 298 3.55 -15.06 9.04
C TRP A 298 3.31 -14.51 7.63
N LEU A 299 2.60 -13.40 7.47
CA LEU A 299 2.69 -12.53 6.30
C LEU A 299 3.82 -11.53 6.51
N ASP A 300 4.45 -11.10 5.41
CA ASP A 300 5.40 -10.00 5.47
C ASP A 300 4.66 -8.68 5.62
N VAL A 301 4.99 -7.94 6.68
CA VAL A 301 4.38 -6.64 7.01
C VAL A 301 5.42 -5.54 6.80
N VAL A 302 5.11 -4.59 5.93
CA VAL A 302 5.89 -3.36 5.74
C VAL A 302 5.21 -2.24 6.51
N ALA A 303 5.75 -1.86 7.64
CA ALA A 303 5.23 -0.78 8.48
C ALA A 303 5.86 0.56 8.13
N LEU A 304 5.05 1.61 8.07
CA LEU A 304 5.47 2.99 7.81
C LEU A 304 5.20 3.85 9.04
N PRO A 305 6.21 4.08 9.91
CA PRO A 305 6.09 5.03 11.00
C PRO A 305 5.59 6.39 10.53
N VAL A 306 4.44 6.84 11.08
CA VAL A 306 3.83 8.11 10.69
C VAL A 306 4.43 9.27 11.46
N VAL A 307 4.56 10.41 10.80
CA VAL A 307 4.98 11.70 11.35
C VAL A 307 3.95 12.75 10.98
N PHE A 308 3.26 13.30 11.97
CA PHE A 308 2.30 14.39 11.80
C PHE A 308 2.94 15.77 12.02
N GLN A 309 4.06 15.83 12.75
CA GLN A 309 4.77 17.06 13.05
C GLN A 309 6.29 16.85 13.03
N PRO A 310 7.08 17.86 12.63
CA PRO A 310 8.55 17.76 12.59
C PRO A 310 9.19 17.33 13.91
N SER A 311 8.57 17.65 15.05
CA SER A 311 9.08 17.27 16.39
C SER A 311 9.07 15.76 16.64
N GLU A 312 8.23 14.98 15.95
CA GLU A 312 8.14 13.53 16.09
C GLU A 312 9.25 12.81 15.31
N LEU A 313 9.85 13.49 14.33
CA LEU A 313 10.78 12.89 13.38
C LEU A 313 12.05 12.35 14.01
N ASP A 314 12.61 13.01 15.04
CA ASP A 314 13.87 12.59 15.68
C ASP A 314 13.82 11.19 16.26
N ALA A 315 12.67 10.78 16.80
CA ALA A 315 12.48 9.42 17.30
C ALA A 315 12.48 8.42 16.13
N ARG A 316 11.85 8.76 15.03
CA ARG A 316 11.74 7.90 13.83
C ARG A 316 13.06 7.73 13.09
N LEU A 317 13.87 8.79 13.01
CA LEU A 317 15.18 8.72 12.34
C LEU A 317 16.19 7.78 13.03
N ARG A 318 15.92 7.35 14.27
CA ARG A 318 16.75 6.38 15.01
C ARG A 318 16.37 4.93 14.73
N GLU A 319 15.27 4.69 14.03
CA GLU A 319 14.78 3.35 13.71
C GLU A 319 15.64 2.68 12.63
N ARG A 320 15.55 1.35 12.57
CA ARG A 320 16.23 0.57 11.54
C ARG A 320 15.26 0.27 10.39
N PHE A 321 15.55 0.79 9.22
CA PHE A 321 14.74 0.61 8.02
C PHE A 321 15.31 -0.43 7.06
N GLY A 322 14.46 -0.97 6.19
CA GLY A 322 14.86 -1.71 4.99
C GLY A 322 15.13 -3.20 5.17
N SER A 323 15.10 -3.75 6.39
CA SER A 323 15.33 -5.19 6.63
C SER A 323 14.24 -5.82 7.49
N TYR A 324 13.90 -7.07 7.15
CA TYR A 324 12.95 -7.86 7.93
C TYR A 324 13.56 -8.40 9.23
N ALA A 325 12.73 -8.43 10.28
CA ALA A 325 12.96 -9.17 11.50
C ALA A 325 11.62 -9.79 11.93
N GLY A 326 11.50 -11.13 11.82
CA GLY A 326 10.24 -11.83 12.15
C GLY A 326 9.05 -11.38 11.29
N HIS A 327 9.23 -11.28 9.98
CA HIS A 327 8.24 -10.79 9.01
C HIS A 327 7.83 -9.31 9.14
N LEU A 328 8.48 -8.51 9.99
CA LEU A 328 8.27 -7.06 10.10
C LEU A 328 9.45 -6.32 9.48
N LYS A 329 9.16 -5.36 8.59
CA LYS A 329 10.11 -4.39 8.04
C LYS A 329 9.57 -2.98 8.20
N LEU A 330 10.41 -2.03 8.65
CA LEU A 330 10.10 -0.61 8.51
C LEU A 330 10.50 -0.18 7.09
N GLY A 331 9.53 0.22 6.29
CA GLY A 331 9.70 0.50 4.85
C GLY A 331 10.14 1.93 4.54
N GLY A 332 9.92 2.86 5.45
CA GLY A 332 10.17 4.28 5.29
C GLY A 332 9.32 5.11 6.24
N ILE A 333 9.37 6.42 6.12
CA ILE A 333 8.58 7.34 6.95
C ILE A 333 7.34 7.78 6.18
N LYS A 334 6.16 7.74 6.83
CA LYS A 334 4.88 8.22 6.29
C LYS A 334 4.61 9.65 6.73
N VAL A 335 4.19 10.48 5.77
CA VAL A 335 3.75 11.87 6.00
C VAL A 335 2.46 12.11 5.21
N LEU A 336 1.60 12.99 5.68
CA LEU A 336 0.39 13.42 4.99
C LEU A 336 0.53 14.88 4.57
N THR A 337 0.13 15.21 3.33
CA THR A 337 0.16 16.59 2.82
C THR A 337 -1.23 17.17 2.59
N ASP A 338 -2.24 16.32 2.37
CA ASP A 338 -3.64 16.75 2.21
C ASP A 338 -4.61 15.66 2.71
N GLY A 339 -5.89 15.88 2.49
CA GLY A 339 -6.94 14.95 2.81
C GLY A 339 -7.43 14.13 1.60
N SER A 340 -8.72 13.77 1.60
CA SER A 340 -9.33 12.86 0.63
C SER A 340 -10.20 13.59 -0.39
N PRO A 341 -10.19 13.17 -1.69
CA PRO A 341 -10.98 13.84 -2.72
C PRO A 341 -12.49 13.61 -2.57
N GLN A 342 -12.94 12.42 -2.15
CA GLN A 342 -14.35 12.14 -1.86
C GLN A 342 -14.82 12.84 -0.58
N GLY A 343 -13.95 13.06 0.38
CA GLY A 343 -14.21 13.88 1.58
C GLY A 343 -14.15 15.38 1.31
N ARG A 344 -13.79 15.77 0.10
CA ARG A 344 -13.61 17.18 -0.31
C ARG A 344 -12.52 17.93 0.46
N THR A 345 -11.52 17.21 0.96
CA THR A 345 -10.39 17.75 1.73
C THR A 345 -9.04 17.63 1.03
N ALA A 346 -8.98 16.94 -0.13
CA ALA A 346 -7.78 16.93 -0.98
C ALA A 346 -7.43 18.35 -1.47
N LEU A 347 -6.14 18.70 -1.48
CA LEU A 347 -5.68 20.03 -1.85
C LEU A 347 -5.49 20.16 -3.37
N PHE A 348 -6.31 20.99 -4.00
CA PHE A 348 -6.26 21.26 -5.45
C PHE A 348 -5.67 22.63 -5.77
N SER A 349 -5.05 22.75 -6.94
CA SER A 349 -4.59 24.01 -7.50
C SER A 349 -5.73 24.96 -7.92
N ALA A 350 -6.91 24.39 -8.24
CA ALA A 350 -8.12 25.12 -8.62
C ALA A 350 -9.32 24.70 -7.73
N PRO A 351 -10.29 25.59 -7.48
CA PRO A 351 -11.46 25.26 -6.67
C PRO A 351 -12.24 24.06 -7.20
N MET A 352 -12.90 23.35 -6.28
CA MET A 352 -13.94 22.39 -6.60
C MET A 352 -15.18 23.07 -7.13
N LEU A 353 -16.06 22.34 -7.83
CA LEU A 353 -17.34 22.84 -8.34
C LEU A 353 -18.44 22.81 -7.27
N VAL A 354 -18.12 22.29 -6.10
CA VAL A 354 -19.03 22.13 -4.95
C VAL A 354 -18.41 22.78 -3.72
N HIS A 355 -19.22 23.07 -2.73
CA HIS A 355 -18.77 23.61 -1.45
C HIS A 355 -17.90 22.60 -0.68
N GLY A 356 -17.06 23.09 0.18
CA GLY A 356 -16.28 22.29 1.13
C GLY A 356 -17.15 21.54 2.14
N PRO A 357 -16.56 20.68 2.98
CA PRO A 357 -17.30 19.88 3.97
C PRO A 357 -17.94 20.71 5.09
N GLY A 358 -17.49 21.93 5.33
CA GLY A 358 -18.06 22.92 6.23
C GLY A 358 -18.90 24.00 5.54
N ASP A 359 -19.30 23.76 4.26
CA ASP A 359 -20.05 24.71 3.41
C ASP A 359 -19.23 25.90 2.89
N GLU A 360 -17.90 25.75 2.86
CA GLU A 360 -16.98 26.76 2.32
C GLU A 360 -17.19 26.93 0.80
N THR A 361 -17.17 28.19 0.34
CA THR A 361 -17.23 28.56 -1.09
C THR A 361 -15.82 28.67 -1.70
N ASP A 362 -15.70 28.49 -3.01
CA ASP A 362 -14.41 28.49 -3.73
C ASP A 362 -13.36 27.56 -3.11
N TRP A 363 -13.85 26.46 -2.56
CA TRP A 363 -13.09 25.50 -1.78
C TRP A 363 -12.15 24.67 -2.69
N ARG A 364 -10.90 24.56 -2.25
CA ARG A 364 -9.87 23.76 -2.93
C ARG A 364 -9.14 22.78 -2.01
N GLY A 365 -9.65 22.56 -0.80
CA GLY A 365 -8.91 21.87 0.26
C GLY A 365 -7.86 22.73 0.93
N GLU A 366 -7.27 22.18 1.97
CA GLU A 366 -6.16 22.80 2.69
C GLU A 366 -5.02 21.80 2.87
N PRO A 367 -3.76 22.27 2.97
CA PRO A 367 -2.66 21.38 3.29
C PRO A 367 -2.82 20.86 4.73
N PHE A 368 -2.56 19.57 4.94
CA PHE A 368 -2.60 18.95 6.27
C PHE A 368 -1.58 19.57 7.23
N MET A 369 -0.44 19.99 6.70
CA MET A 369 0.59 20.75 7.42
C MET A 369 1.12 21.92 6.56
N ALA A 370 1.69 22.91 7.22
CA ALA A 370 2.29 24.04 6.49
C ALA A 370 3.43 23.54 5.56
N PRO A 371 3.58 24.10 4.33
CA PRO A 371 4.63 23.69 3.39
C PRO A 371 6.04 23.73 3.99
N ALA A 372 6.35 24.71 4.82
CA ALA A 372 7.67 24.82 5.47
C ALA A 372 7.94 23.67 6.48
N GLN A 373 6.91 23.14 7.12
CA GLN A 373 7.04 21.97 8.00
C GLN A 373 7.31 20.69 7.20
N TYR A 374 6.64 20.53 6.06
CA TYR A 374 6.89 19.42 5.14
C TYR A 374 8.30 19.52 4.53
N ASP A 375 8.76 20.70 4.12
CA ASP A 375 10.13 20.94 3.65
C ASP A 375 11.18 20.49 4.68
N ASP A 376 11.00 20.82 5.96
CA ASP A 376 11.91 20.41 7.05
C ASP A 376 11.95 18.88 7.20
N ILE A 377 10.79 18.23 7.18
CA ILE A 377 10.70 16.76 7.26
C ILE A 377 11.44 16.13 6.08
N VAL A 378 11.17 16.58 4.85
CA VAL A 378 11.81 16.05 3.63
C VAL A 378 13.32 16.21 3.71
N ALA A 379 13.83 17.39 4.05
CA ALA A 379 15.27 17.64 4.15
C ALA A 379 15.96 16.71 5.14
N ARG A 380 15.35 16.48 6.31
CA ARG A 380 15.91 15.63 7.36
C ARG A 380 15.83 14.14 7.03
N VAL A 381 14.74 13.67 6.42
CA VAL A 381 14.58 12.29 5.94
C VAL A 381 15.58 12.01 4.82
N TYR A 382 15.80 12.98 3.93
CA TYR A 382 16.81 12.89 2.87
C TYR A 382 18.22 12.78 3.46
N ALA A 383 18.57 13.64 4.42
CA ALA A 383 19.87 13.59 5.08
C ALA A 383 20.13 12.24 5.79
N ALA A 384 19.08 11.60 6.29
CA ALA A 384 19.14 10.28 6.92
C ALA A 384 19.17 9.10 5.92
N GLY A 385 18.93 9.34 4.62
CA GLY A 385 18.88 8.28 3.60
C GLY A 385 17.69 7.33 3.72
N ILE A 386 16.62 7.74 4.42
CA ILE A 386 15.41 6.93 4.65
C ILE A 386 14.41 7.17 3.52
N PRO A 387 13.71 6.12 2.98
CA PRO A 387 12.63 6.31 2.02
C PRO A 387 11.46 7.11 2.62
N LEU A 388 10.85 7.98 1.81
CA LEU A 388 9.71 8.79 2.20
C LEU A 388 8.44 8.31 1.47
N TRP A 389 7.36 8.17 2.22
CA TRP A 389 6.04 7.83 1.73
C TRP A 389 5.09 8.99 2.05
N THR A 390 4.67 9.71 1.02
CA THR A 390 3.84 10.90 1.20
C THR A 390 2.45 10.66 0.66
N HIS A 391 1.43 10.79 1.52
CA HIS A 391 0.05 10.87 1.09
C HIS A 391 -0.17 12.21 0.37
N ALA A 392 -0.56 12.16 -0.89
CA ALA A 392 -0.97 13.31 -1.66
C ALA A 392 -2.00 12.92 -2.73
N ASN A 393 -3.20 13.47 -2.63
CA ASN A 393 -4.32 13.20 -3.52
C ASN A 393 -4.52 14.29 -4.58
N GLY A 394 -4.58 15.54 -4.16
CA GLY A 394 -4.81 16.67 -5.03
C GLY A 394 -3.54 17.16 -5.70
N ASP A 395 -3.68 17.74 -6.88
CA ASP A 395 -2.56 18.28 -7.65
C ASP A 395 -1.82 19.41 -6.91
N GLY A 396 -2.50 20.19 -6.06
CA GLY A 396 -1.86 21.20 -5.21
C GLY A 396 -0.95 20.59 -4.14
N ALA A 397 -1.36 19.47 -3.53
CA ALA A 397 -0.51 18.73 -2.59
C ALA A 397 0.69 18.10 -3.29
N ILE A 398 0.50 17.58 -4.50
CA ILE A 398 1.58 17.02 -5.33
C ILE A 398 2.58 18.11 -5.73
N ASP A 399 2.14 19.34 -6.03
CA ASP A 399 3.06 20.49 -6.25
C ASP A 399 3.93 20.75 -5.00
N MET A 400 3.32 20.66 -3.81
CA MET A 400 4.05 20.82 -2.55
C MET A 400 5.09 19.71 -2.35
N VAL A 401 4.76 18.46 -2.70
CA VAL A 401 5.70 17.33 -2.66
C VAL A 401 6.85 17.55 -3.62
N ILE A 402 6.59 17.89 -4.88
CA ILE A 402 7.61 18.13 -5.89
C ILE A 402 8.56 19.25 -5.44
N ALA A 403 8.02 20.36 -4.97
CA ALA A 403 8.81 21.51 -4.52
C ALA A 403 9.76 21.17 -3.37
N ALA A 404 9.29 20.37 -2.39
CA ALA A 404 10.11 19.94 -1.26
C ALA A 404 11.24 18.99 -1.70
N HIS A 405 10.95 18.06 -2.62
CA HIS A 405 11.95 17.14 -3.17
C HIS A 405 13.01 17.88 -3.99
N GLU A 406 12.61 18.89 -4.77
CA GLU A 406 13.56 19.78 -5.49
C GLU A 406 14.47 20.54 -4.52
N LYS A 407 13.92 21.12 -3.46
CA LYS A 407 14.71 21.81 -2.42
C LYS A 407 15.69 20.86 -1.71
N ALA A 408 15.31 19.60 -1.51
CA ALA A 408 16.19 18.58 -0.95
C ALA A 408 17.24 18.06 -1.95
N GLY A 409 17.19 18.49 -3.23
CA GLY A 409 18.14 18.09 -4.26
C GLY A 409 17.91 16.68 -4.81
N ALA A 410 16.69 16.18 -4.78
CA ALA A 410 16.31 14.86 -5.29
C ALA A 410 16.65 14.67 -6.76
N ARG A 411 17.12 13.50 -7.15
CA ARG A 411 17.42 13.10 -8.52
C ARG A 411 17.10 11.62 -8.72
N ALA A 412 16.63 11.27 -9.89
CA ALA A 412 16.35 9.87 -10.25
C ALA A 412 17.58 8.95 -10.07
N ALA A 413 18.78 9.46 -10.33
CA ALA A 413 20.04 8.71 -10.17
C ALA A 413 20.36 8.27 -8.73
N ASP A 414 19.70 8.87 -7.73
CA ASP A 414 19.92 8.56 -6.32
C ASP A 414 19.17 7.27 -5.89
N ASP A 415 18.29 6.72 -6.74
CA ASP A 415 17.45 5.51 -6.53
C ASP A 415 16.80 5.48 -5.13
N ARG A 416 16.24 6.61 -4.68
CA ARG A 416 15.64 6.71 -3.35
C ARG A 416 14.34 5.93 -3.24
N ARG A 417 13.59 5.86 -4.34
CA ARG A 417 12.26 5.24 -4.42
C ARG A 417 11.28 5.84 -3.42
N ASP A 418 11.31 7.16 -3.26
CA ASP A 418 10.29 7.87 -2.50
C ASP A 418 8.95 7.72 -3.21
N VAL A 419 7.86 7.55 -2.46
CA VAL A 419 6.56 7.19 -3.00
C VAL A 419 5.54 8.26 -2.69
N VAL A 420 4.81 8.72 -3.70
CA VAL A 420 3.58 9.48 -3.50
C VAL A 420 2.41 8.49 -3.50
N VAL A 421 1.82 8.34 -2.31
CA VAL A 421 0.68 7.46 -2.07
C VAL A 421 -0.57 8.13 -2.61
N HIS A 422 -1.40 7.36 -3.31
CA HIS A 422 -2.59 7.72 -4.07
C HIS A 422 -2.26 8.44 -5.38
N SER A 423 -1.53 9.56 -5.38
CA SER A 423 -1.26 10.37 -6.59
C SER A 423 -2.53 10.56 -7.43
N GLN A 424 -3.67 10.78 -6.74
CA GLN A 424 -5.00 10.53 -7.29
C GLN A 424 -5.31 11.45 -8.46
N PHE A 425 -4.98 12.73 -8.34
CA PHE A 425 -5.19 13.76 -9.36
C PHE A 425 -3.89 14.40 -9.84
N VAL A 426 -2.84 13.56 -9.98
CA VAL A 426 -1.55 14.01 -10.53
C VAL A 426 -1.72 14.52 -11.96
N ARG A 427 -1.11 15.68 -12.28
CA ARG A 427 -1.13 16.25 -13.64
C ARG A 427 -0.01 15.65 -14.52
N PRO A 428 -0.14 15.73 -15.87
CA PRO A 428 0.90 15.22 -16.79
C PRO A 428 2.30 15.85 -16.57
N ASP A 429 2.39 17.15 -16.25
CA ASP A 429 3.64 17.86 -15.95
C ASP A 429 4.28 17.41 -14.63
N GLN A 430 3.45 17.05 -13.65
CA GLN A 430 3.91 16.49 -12.38
C GLN A 430 4.49 15.08 -12.54
N LEU A 431 3.93 14.26 -13.44
CA LEU A 431 4.51 12.96 -13.80
C LEU A 431 5.90 13.10 -14.44
N ASP A 432 6.15 14.17 -15.25
CA ASP A 432 7.48 14.46 -15.76
C ASP A 432 8.46 14.80 -14.62
N SER A 433 7.97 15.52 -13.61
CA SER A 433 8.75 15.79 -12.39
C SER A 433 9.04 14.53 -11.59
N TYR A 434 8.09 13.58 -11.49
CA TYR A 434 8.33 12.28 -10.83
C TYR A 434 9.48 11.53 -11.49
N VAL A 435 9.50 11.46 -12.83
CA VAL A 435 10.61 10.83 -13.58
C VAL A 435 11.93 11.51 -13.28
N ARG A 436 11.97 12.84 -13.33
CA ARG A 436 13.19 13.62 -13.10
C ARG A 436 13.74 13.48 -11.67
N LEU A 437 12.85 13.39 -10.68
CA LEU A 437 13.19 13.32 -9.26
C LEU A 437 13.34 11.87 -8.74
N GLY A 438 12.95 10.87 -9.54
CA GLY A 438 12.98 9.46 -9.12
C GLY A 438 11.86 9.10 -8.13
N ILE A 439 10.74 9.81 -8.18
CA ILE A 439 9.55 9.57 -7.36
C ILE A 439 8.72 8.45 -8.00
N ALA A 440 8.30 7.48 -7.20
CA ALA A 440 7.34 6.46 -7.57
C ALA A 440 5.92 6.85 -7.11
N ALA A 441 4.91 6.21 -7.69
CA ALA A 441 3.53 6.37 -7.26
C ALA A 441 2.97 5.05 -6.70
N SER A 442 2.08 5.14 -5.72
CA SER A 442 1.18 4.05 -5.36
C SER A 442 -0.23 4.52 -5.70
N PHE A 443 -0.76 4.08 -6.84
CA PHE A 443 -2.06 4.55 -7.34
C PHE A 443 -3.23 3.82 -6.68
N PHE A 444 -4.41 4.45 -6.76
CA PHE A 444 -5.65 3.95 -6.17
C PHE A 444 -6.78 3.92 -7.21
N SER A 445 -6.70 3.00 -8.19
CA SER A 445 -7.66 2.93 -9.30
C SER A 445 -9.09 2.59 -8.87
N ASN A 446 -9.28 2.00 -7.69
CA ASN A 446 -10.62 1.68 -7.14
C ASN A 446 -11.52 2.92 -7.01
N HIS A 447 -10.95 4.13 -6.88
CA HIS A 447 -11.70 5.37 -6.89
C HIS A 447 -12.53 5.58 -8.17
N ALA A 448 -12.11 5.03 -9.30
CA ALA A 448 -12.90 5.08 -10.52
C ALA A 448 -14.27 4.42 -10.33
N PHE A 449 -14.34 3.29 -9.62
CA PHE A 449 -15.60 2.61 -9.32
C PHE A 449 -16.32 3.26 -8.13
N TYR A 450 -15.67 3.38 -6.99
CA TYR A 450 -16.35 3.77 -5.75
C TYR A 450 -16.81 5.22 -5.76
N TRP A 451 -16.04 6.14 -6.34
CA TRP A 451 -16.29 7.58 -6.31
C TRP A 451 -16.12 8.29 -7.66
N GLY A 452 -16.03 7.56 -8.78
CA GLY A 452 -15.87 8.18 -10.09
C GLY A 452 -16.96 9.21 -10.41
N ASP A 453 -18.23 8.85 -10.14
CA ASP A 453 -19.37 9.76 -10.33
C ASP A 453 -19.30 10.99 -9.39
N VAL A 454 -18.82 10.80 -8.15
CA VAL A 454 -18.59 11.85 -7.16
C VAL A 454 -17.51 12.81 -7.65
N HIS A 455 -16.40 12.27 -8.18
CA HIS A 455 -15.31 13.10 -8.70
C HIS A 455 -15.73 13.92 -9.93
N VAL A 456 -16.55 13.35 -10.82
CA VAL A 456 -17.12 14.11 -11.95
C VAL A 456 -17.98 15.26 -11.44
N ARG A 457 -18.83 15.03 -10.44
CA ARG A 457 -19.65 16.08 -9.81
C ARG A 457 -18.81 17.15 -9.14
N ASN A 458 -17.79 16.74 -8.36
CA ASN A 458 -17.01 17.66 -7.52
C ASN A 458 -15.94 18.46 -8.31
N LEU A 459 -15.37 17.87 -9.37
CA LEU A 459 -14.22 18.43 -10.09
C LEU A 459 -14.49 18.72 -11.57
N GLY A 460 -15.60 18.19 -12.12
CA GLY A 460 -15.90 18.21 -13.55
C GLY A 460 -15.24 17.05 -14.30
N ALA A 461 -15.81 16.71 -15.46
CA ALA A 461 -15.41 15.54 -16.24
C ALA A 461 -13.94 15.58 -16.70
N GLU A 462 -13.41 16.75 -17.04
CA GLU A 462 -12.03 16.91 -17.51
C GLU A 462 -11.02 16.52 -16.42
N ARG A 463 -11.10 17.13 -15.23
CA ARG A 463 -10.20 16.79 -14.11
C ARG A 463 -10.38 15.36 -13.64
N ALA A 464 -11.64 14.87 -13.55
CA ALA A 464 -11.95 13.51 -13.16
C ALA A 464 -11.43 12.46 -14.15
N SER A 465 -11.32 12.79 -15.44
CA SER A 465 -10.85 11.84 -16.47
C SER A 465 -9.41 11.39 -16.27
N PHE A 466 -8.57 12.21 -15.64
CA PHE A 466 -7.16 11.91 -15.39
C PHE A 466 -6.92 11.30 -13.98
N LEU A 467 -7.95 10.89 -13.29
CA LEU A 467 -7.90 10.16 -12.02
C LEU A 467 -6.99 8.92 -12.12
N SER A 468 -5.98 8.77 -11.25
CA SER A 468 -5.04 7.64 -11.24
C SER A 468 -4.58 7.27 -12.66
N PRO A 469 -3.72 8.07 -13.31
CA PRO A 469 -3.42 7.94 -14.75
C PRO A 469 -2.36 6.87 -15.02
N LEU A 470 -2.76 5.59 -14.85
CA LEU A 470 -1.87 4.43 -14.93
C LEU A 470 -1.15 4.31 -16.28
N LYS A 471 -1.88 4.54 -17.39
CA LYS A 471 -1.30 4.41 -18.74
C LYS A 471 -0.29 5.50 -19.02
N THR A 472 -0.64 6.76 -18.71
CA THR A 472 0.26 7.89 -18.92
C THR A 472 1.50 7.79 -18.02
N ALA A 473 1.33 7.40 -16.75
CA ALA A 473 2.46 7.18 -15.84
C ALA A 473 3.41 6.09 -16.38
N HIS A 474 2.86 4.96 -16.86
CA HIS A 474 3.66 3.91 -17.49
C HIS A 474 4.40 4.40 -18.72
N ALA A 475 3.71 5.11 -19.63
CA ALA A 475 4.29 5.62 -20.87
C ALA A 475 5.43 6.63 -20.62
N LYS A 476 5.34 7.40 -19.54
CA LYS A 476 6.40 8.35 -19.11
C LYS A 476 7.54 7.66 -18.34
N GLY A 477 7.41 6.40 -17.96
CA GLY A 477 8.43 5.64 -17.21
C GLY A 477 8.36 5.83 -15.70
N VAL A 478 7.27 6.37 -15.15
CA VAL A 478 7.02 6.39 -13.71
C VAL A 478 6.80 4.97 -13.22
N LYS A 479 7.54 4.54 -12.22
CA LYS A 479 7.30 3.27 -11.53
C LYS A 479 6.12 3.41 -10.58
N TYR A 480 5.22 2.42 -10.58
CA TYR A 480 4.06 2.48 -9.69
C TYR A 480 3.53 1.11 -9.27
N SER A 481 2.95 1.06 -8.08
CA SER A 481 2.03 0.02 -7.62
C SER A 481 0.58 0.49 -7.73
N ASN A 482 -0.35 -0.44 -7.55
CA ASN A 482 -1.76 -0.15 -7.34
C ASN A 482 -2.20 -0.82 -6.04
N HIS A 483 -3.14 -0.23 -5.29
CA HIS A 483 -3.43 -0.66 -3.94
C HIS A 483 -4.93 -0.70 -3.61
N THR A 484 -5.27 -1.29 -2.46
CA THR A 484 -6.63 -1.35 -1.94
C THR A 484 -6.95 -0.24 -0.97
N ASP A 485 -5.94 0.28 -0.27
CA ASP A 485 -6.13 1.17 0.88
C ASP A 485 -7.14 0.58 1.88
N TYR A 486 -6.90 -0.68 2.28
CA TYR A 486 -7.84 -1.38 3.13
C TYR A 486 -8.07 -0.65 4.44
N GLY A 487 -9.35 -0.49 4.71
CA GLY A 487 -9.99 0.45 5.54
C GLY A 487 -10.88 1.39 4.72
N VAL A 488 -10.44 1.79 3.53
CA VAL A 488 -11.17 2.67 2.57
C VAL A 488 -11.90 1.83 1.52
N THR A 489 -11.23 0.88 0.86
CA THR A 489 -11.89 -0.10 -0.02
C THR A 489 -11.59 -1.53 0.44
N PRO A 490 -12.41 -2.52 0.03
CA PRO A 490 -12.17 -3.91 0.39
C PRO A 490 -10.83 -4.45 -0.10
N LEU A 491 -10.30 -5.47 0.60
CA LEU A 491 -9.16 -6.28 0.16
C LEU A 491 -9.59 -7.16 -1.02
N ASP A 492 -9.77 -6.56 -2.18
CA ASP A 492 -10.23 -7.25 -3.38
C ASP A 492 -9.30 -6.95 -4.56
N PRO A 493 -8.30 -7.82 -4.82
CA PRO A 493 -7.38 -7.63 -5.94
C PRO A 493 -8.07 -7.75 -7.30
N ALA A 494 -9.16 -8.50 -7.40
CA ALA A 494 -9.95 -8.61 -8.63
C ALA A 494 -10.61 -7.26 -8.98
N MET A 495 -11.09 -6.53 -7.97
CA MET A 495 -11.58 -5.15 -8.17
C MET A 495 -10.45 -4.18 -8.55
N VAL A 496 -9.27 -4.29 -7.95
CA VAL A 496 -8.12 -3.45 -8.33
C VAL A 496 -7.72 -3.70 -9.79
N LEU A 497 -7.68 -4.96 -10.23
CA LEU A 497 -7.42 -5.33 -11.63
C LEU A 497 -8.52 -4.78 -12.55
N TRP A 498 -9.78 -5.02 -12.18
CA TRP A 498 -10.92 -4.62 -12.99
C TRP A 498 -11.02 -3.10 -13.15
N THR A 499 -10.83 -2.32 -12.07
CA THR A 499 -10.87 -0.85 -12.14
C THR A 499 -9.74 -0.27 -12.97
N ALA A 500 -8.53 -0.83 -12.90
CA ALA A 500 -7.40 -0.42 -13.74
C ALA A 500 -7.66 -0.66 -15.24
N VAL A 501 -8.34 -1.77 -15.58
CA VAL A 501 -8.60 -2.16 -16.97
C VAL A 501 -9.86 -1.50 -17.54
N THR A 502 -10.94 -1.37 -16.75
CA THR A 502 -12.25 -0.89 -17.25
C THR A 502 -12.51 0.57 -16.94
N ARG A 503 -12.07 1.04 -15.78
CA ARG A 503 -12.30 2.40 -15.21
C ARG A 503 -13.79 2.76 -15.11
N GLN A 504 -14.65 1.75 -14.93
CA GLN A 504 -16.08 1.91 -14.86
C GLN A 504 -16.52 2.32 -13.45
N SER A 505 -17.38 3.36 -13.35
CA SER A 505 -17.98 3.82 -12.09
C SER A 505 -19.20 2.96 -11.70
N ARG A 506 -19.77 3.24 -10.52
CA ARG A 506 -21.01 2.58 -10.05
C ARG A 506 -22.20 2.81 -10.99
N SER A 507 -22.30 3.98 -11.62
CA SER A 507 -23.34 4.28 -12.61
C SER A 507 -23.09 3.64 -13.99
N GLY A 508 -21.91 3.01 -14.18
CA GLY A 508 -21.50 2.42 -15.45
C GLY A 508 -20.77 3.40 -16.38
N VAL A 509 -20.59 4.65 -15.96
CA VAL A 509 -19.79 5.63 -16.72
C VAL A 509 -18.32 5.26 -16.67
N VAL A 510 -17.61 5.41 -17.79
CA VAL A 510 -16.17 5.17 -17.85
C VAL A 510 -15.43 6.46 -17.55
N ILE A 511 -14.62 6.45 -16.49
CA ILE A 511 -13.88 7.61 -16.02
C ILE A 511 -12.48 7.62 -16.68
N GLY A 512 -12.28 8.51 -17.66
CA GLY A 512 -11.02 8.64 -18.39
C GLY A 512 -10.60 7.37 -19.13
N PRO A 513 -11.30 7.00 -20.22
CA PRO A 513 -11.06 5.75 -20.97
C PRO A 513 -9.65 5.63 -21.52
N ASP A 514 -8.95 6.75 -21.72
CA ASP A 514 -7.60 6.80 -22.25
C ASP A 514 -6.54 6.32 -21.24
N GLU A 515 -6.87 6.29 -19.95
CA GLU A 515 -5.98 5.83 -18.89
C GLU A 515 -6.14 4.34 -18.52
N ARG A 516 -6.91 3.57 -19.29
CA ARG A 516 -7.00 2.11 -19.17
C ARG A 516 -5.65 1.46 -19.45
N VAL A 517 -5.34 0.43 -18.69
CA VAL A 517 -4.15 -0.41 -18.92
C VAL A 517 -4.56 -1.85 -19.25
N PRO A 518 -3.73 -2.62 -19.98
CA PRO A 518 -3.96 -4.06 -20.16
C PRO A 518 -3.89 -4.80 -18.81
N ALA A 519 -4.58 -5.94 -18.72
CA ALA A 519 -4.57 -6.78 -17.50
C ALA A 519 -3.15 -7.20 -17.06
N GLN A 520 -2.26 -7.46 -18.03
CA GLN A 520 -0.82 -7.73 -17.74
C GLN A 520 -0.20 -6.58 -16.92
N ARG A 521 -0.40 -5.33 -17.35
CA ARG A 521 0.17 -4.15 -16.66
C ARG A 521 -0.45 -3.96 -15.27
N ALA A 522 -1.77 -4.23 -15.15
CA ALA A 522 -2.47 -4.17 -13.86
C ALA A 522 -1.95 -5.24 -12.88
N LEU A 523 -1.64 -6.45 -13.36
CA LEU A 523 -1.01 -7.51 -12.54
C LEU A 523 0.42 -7.15 -12.10
N GLU A 524 1.22 -6.57 -12.99
CA GLU A 524 2.57 -6.12 -12.67
C GLU A 524 2.57 -5.10 -11.52
N ALA A 525 1.56 -4.21 -11.48
CA ALA A 525 1.41 -3.21 -10.41
C ALA A 525 1.05 -3.82 -9.04
N LEU A 526 0.49 -5.04 -9.00
CA LEU A 526 0.19 -5.80 -7.78
C LEU A 526 1.27 -6.83 -7.41
N THR A 527 2.31 -6.95 -8.22
CA THR A 527 3.33 -7.99 -8.05
C THR A 527 4.74 -7.41 -8.16
N ILE A 528 5.36 -7.47 -9.34
CA ILE A 528 6.78 -7.11 -9.51
C ILE A 528 7.07 -5.62 -9.29
N ASP A 529 6.16 -4.72 -9.69
CA ASP A 529 6.38 -3.29 -9.46
C ASP A 529 6.11 -2.89 -8.00
N ALA A 530 5.13 -3.53 -7.34
CA ALA A 530 4.95 -3.37 -5.90
C ALA A 530 6.17 -3.88 -5.12
N ALA A 531 6.76 -5.02 -5.53
CA ALA A 531 8.01 -5.51 -4.98
C ALA A 531 9.15 -4.51 -5.19
N TRP A 532 9.24 -3.89 -6.38
CA TRP A 532 10.25 -2.89 -6.68
C TRP A 532 10.14 -1.66 -5.76
N ILE A 533 8.93 -1.17 -5.50
CA ILE A 533 8.73 -0.04 -4.58
C ILE A 533 9.23 -0.37 -3.18
N TYR A 534 9.06 -1.62 -2.74
CA TYR A 534 9.56 -2.09 -1.44
C TYR A 534 11.04 -2.50 -1.45
N ARG A 535 11.75 -2.39 -2.57
CA ARG A 535 13.14 -2.88 -2.76
C ARG A 535 13.25 -4.40 -2.55
N GLU A 536 12.27 -5.14 -3.04
CA GLU A 536 12.15 -6.59 -2.88
C GLU A 536 12.04 -7.34 -4.23
N GLU A 537 12.24 -6.65 -5.34
CA GLU A 537 12.14 -7.22 -6.68
C GLU A 537 13.10 -8.40 -6.92
N ASP A 538 14.23 -8.45 -6.20
CA ASP A 538 15.16 -9.59 -6.29
C ASP A 538 14.69 -10.81 -5.49
N SER A 539 13.75 -10.64 -4.58
CA SER A 539 13.27 -11.70 -3.68
C SER A 539 11.81 -12.08 -3.86
N LYS A 540 10.98 -11.22 -4.46
CA LYS A 540 9.53 -11.39 -4.57
C LYS A 540 9.00 -10.83 -5.91
N GLY A 541 7.68 -10.90 -6.10
CA GLY A 541 6.94 -10.24 -7.17
C GLY A 541 7.02 -10.91 -8.54
N SER A 542 7.85 -11.95 -8.71
CA SER A 542 7.82 -12.81 -9.89
C SER A 542 8.17 -14.25 -9.54
N ILE A 543 7.74 -15.20 -10.36
CA ILE A 543 8.10 -16.62 -10.23
C ILE A 543 9.41 -16.85 -10.99
N SER A 544 10.54 -16.62 -10.30
CA SER A 544 11.89 -16.77 -10.85
C SER A 544 12.77 -17.54 -9.86
N PRO A 545 13.72 -18.37 -10.33
CA PRO A 545 14.62 -19.12 -9.45
C PRO A 545 15.35 -18.21 -8.45
N GLY A 546 15.43 -18.65 -7.18
CA GLY A 546 16.06 -17.94 -6.07
C GLY A 546 15.09 -17.08 -5.24
N LYS A 547 13.93 -16.70 -5.78
CA LYS A 547 12.91 -15.92 -5.05
C LYS A 547 12.13 -16.77 -4.06
N VAL A 548 11.47 -16.10 -3.14
CA VAL A 548 10.56 -16.72 -2.16
C VAL A 548 9.38 -17.35 -2.90
N ALA A 549 8.96 -18.52 -2.46
CA ALA A 549 7.83 -19.24 -3.03
C ALA A 549 6.50 -18.70 -2.46
N ASP A 550 6.20 -17.45 -2.77
CA ASP A 550 4.96 -16.75 -2.46
C ASP A 550 4.07 -16.75 -3.70
N PHE A 551 2.92 -17.44 -3.61
CA PHE A 551 2.02 -17.61 -4.76
C PHE A 551 0.58 -17.33 -4.40
N VAL A 552 -0.20 -16.95 -5.43
CA VAL A 552 -1.65 -16.95 -5.42
C VAL A 552 -2.16 -17.83 -6.55
N VAL A 553 -3.24 -18.57 -6.29
CA VAL A 553 -3.94 -19.38 -7.30
C VAL A 553 -5.32 -18.77 -7.53
N LEU A 554 -5.60 -18.38 -8.77
CA LEU A 554 -6.88 -17.87 -9.21
C LEU A 554 -7.67 -18.94 -9.96
N ASP A 555 -9.00 -18.85 -9.92
CA ASP A 555 -9.92 -19.77 -10.61
C ASP A 555 -9.85 -19.69 -12.14
N ALA A 556 -9.30 -18.61 -12.71
CA ALA A 556 -9.13 -18.43 -14.15
C ALA A 556 -7.90 -17.56 -14.47
N ASP A 557 -7.46 -17.60 -15.75
CA ASP A 557 -6.36 -16.76 -16.24
C ASP A 557 -6.82 -15.31 -16.46
N PRO A 558 -6.34 -14.35 -15.66
CA PRO A 558 -6.73 -12.93 -15.76
C PRO A 558 -6.35 -12.28 -17.10
N LEU A 559 -5.44 -12.91 -17.87
CA LEU A 559 -5.07 -12.44 -19.21
C LEU A 559 -5.99 -13.00 -20.32
N ALA A 560 -6.78 -14.02 -20.00
CA ALA A 560 -7.67 -14.70 -20.94
C ALA A 560 -9.16 -14.37 -20.69
N VAL A 561 -9.56 -13.99 -19.48
CA VAL A 561 -10.95 -13.61 -19.19
C VAL A 561 -11.30 -12.25 -19.81
N PRO A 562 -12.54 -12.03 -20.26
CA PRO A 562 -13.01 -10.73 -20.70
C PRO A 562 -12.85 -9.66 -19.62
N ALA A 563 -12.52 -8.42 -20.02
CA ALA A 563 -12.20 -7.33 -19.10
C ALA A 563 -13.32 -7.05 -18.06
N ASP A 564 -14.59 -7.15 -18.48
CA ASP A 564 -15.76 -6.94 -17.63
C ASP A 564 -15.93 -8.03 -16.56
N ARG A 565 -15.33 -9.21 -16.77
CA ARG A 565 -15.37 -10.34 -15.84
C ARG A 565 -14.18 -10.42 -14.90
N LEU A 566 -13.16 -9.57 -15.02
CA LEU A 566 -11.99 -9.57 -14.13
C LEU A 566 -12.38 -9.47 -12.65
N ARG A 567 -13.42 -8.71 -12.30
CA ARG A 567 -13.93 -8.58 -10.93
C ARG A 567 -14.61 -9.85 -10.36
N GLU A 568 -14.85 -10.86 -11.21
CA GLU A 568 -15.44 -12.13 -10.81
C GLU A 568 -14.39 -13.17 -10.44
N LEU A 569 -13.11 -12.88 -10.69
CA LEU A 569 -12.00 -13.76 -10.36
C LEU A 569 -11.97 -14.06 -8.86
N LYS A 570 -11.69 -15.32 -8.53
CA LYS A 570 -11.64 -15.79 -7.14
C LYS A 570 -10.26 -16.31 -6.80
N VAL A 571 -9.79 -15.95 -5.64
CA VAL A 571 -8.60 -16.57 -5.04
C VAL A 571 -9.00 -17.95 -4.51
N LEU A 572 -8.41 -18.99 -5.06
CA LEU A 572 -8.61 -20.38 -4.62
C LEU A 572 -7.65 -20.76 -3.50
N ALA A 573 -6.40 -20.30 -3.59
CA ALA A 573 -5.37 -20.60 -2.61
C ALA A 573 -4.30 -19.52 -2.56
N THR A 574 -3.67 -19.39 -1.40
CA THR A 574 -2.48 -18.55 -1.18
C THR A 574 -1.40 -19.36 -0.52
N ILE A 575 -0.21 -19.30 -1.09
CA ILE A 575 0.99 -19.98 -0.63
C ILE A 575 1.99 -18.92 -0.16
N LYS A 576 2.45 -19.05 1.09
CA LYS A 576 3.48 -18.22 1.69
C LYS A 576 4.71 -19.08 2.01
N GLU A 577 5.86 -18.72 1.43
CA GLU A 577 7.12 -19.48 1.63
C GLU A 577 6.95 -20.98 1.36
N GLY A 578 6.25 -21.32 0.27
CA GLY A 578 5.97 -22.70 -0.11
C GLY A 578 4.92 -23.42 0.74
N ARG A 579 4.24 -22.75 1.66
CA ARG A 579 3.20 -23.34 2.53
C ARG A 579 1.83 -22.78 2.18
N LEU A 580 0.85 -23.66 2.05
CA LEU A 580 -0.55 -23.27 1.89
C LEU A 580 -1.02 -22.58 3.18
N VAL A 581 -1.40 -21.28 3.10
CA VAL A 581 -1.84 -20.47 4.25
C VAL A 581 -3.31 -20.08 4.18
N ALA A 582 -3.93 -20.14 3.00
CA ALA A 582 -5.36 -19.94 2.82
C ALA A 582 -5.88 -20.72 1.61
N GLY A 583 -7.15 -21.13 1.63
CA GLY A 583 -7.83 -21.83 0.53
C GLY A 583 -7.51 -23.30 0.44
N GLN A 584 -7.67 -23.86 -0.78
CA GLN A 584 -7.47 -25.29 -1.09
C GLN A 584 -6.84 -25.45 -2.47
N LEU A 585 -6.01 -26.50 -2.65
CA LEU A 585 -5.36 -26.89 -3.91
C LEU A 585 -5.75 -28.30 -4.30
#